data_ad1b4d3968075413995a220e57a48018
#
_entry.id   ad1b4d3968075413995a220e57a48018
#
_cell.length_a   1.000
_cell.length_b   1.000
_cell.length_c   1.000
_cell.angle_alpha   90.00
_cell.angle_beta   90.00
_cell.angle_gamma   90.00
#
_symmetry.space_group_name_H-M   'P 1'
#
loop_
_entity.id
_entity.type
_entity.pdbx_description
1 polymer ?
#
loop_
_entity_poly.entity_id
_entity_poly.type
_entity_poly.pdbx_seq_one_letter_code
_entity_poly.pdbx_strand_id
1 'polypeptide(L)'
;MKKIRAAVVGYGNIGHYALQALEAAPDFEVAGIVRRNGAENKPEELARYDVVKDIRELQDVDVAILATPTRSVEKYAKEILALGINTVDSFDIHTQITSLRRSLDKSAKAGKAVSVISAGWDPGSDSVVRAMLQAIAPKGITYTNFGPGMSMGHTVAVKAVEGVKAALSMTIPTGTGIHRRMVYIEVKEGSVSYTHLRAH
;
A
#
# COMPACT_ATOMS: atom_id res chain seq x y z
N MET A 1 6.15 -29.35 -3.74
CA MET A 1 5.17 -28.50 -4.43
C MET A 1 5.91 -27.44 -5.23
N LYS A 2 5.38 -27.00 -6.37
CA LYS A 2 5.91 -25.85 -7.09
C LYS A 2 5.69 -24.60 -6.23
N LYS A 3 6.74 -23.80 -6.02
CA LYS A 3 6.62 -22.54 -5.27
C LYS A 3 5.87 -21.50 -6.09
N ILE A 4 5.17 -20.60 -5.40
CA ILE A 4 4.52 -19.44 -6.01
C ILE A 4 5.58 -18.39 -6.25
N ARG A 5 5.76 -17.95 -7.48
CA ARG A 5 6.74 -16.93 -7.85
C ARG A 5 6.13 -15.53 -7.73
N ALA A 6 6.60 -14.78 -6.73
CA ALA A 6 6.07 -13.47 -6.40
C ALA A 6 7.04 -12.34 -6.78
N ALA A 7 6.54 -11.32 -7.46
CA ALA A 7 7.27 -10.07 -7.70
C ALA A 7 6.82 -8.99 -6.72
N VAL A 8 7.75 -8.14 -6.26
CA VAL A 8 7.43 -6.95 -5.45
C VAL A 8 7.49 -5.73 -6.34
N VAL A 9 6.37 -5.03 -6.50
CA VAL A 9 6.26 -3.82 -7.31
C VAL A 9 6.27 -2.59 -6.42
N GLY A 10 7.39 -1.86 -6.44
CA GLY A 10 7.70 -0.79 -5.50
C GLY A 10 8.56 -1.28 -4.34
N TYR A 11 9.63 -0.54 -4.05
CA TYR A 11 10.56 -0.90 -2.98
C TYR A 11 10.80 0.28 -2.05
N GLY A 12 9.76 0.61 -1.29
CA GLY A 12 9.78 1.45 -0.10
C GLY A 12 9.65 0.58 1.15
N ASN A 13 9.23 1.14 2.28
CA ASN A 13 9.07 0.39 3.53
C ASN A 13 8.18 -0.85 3.36
N ILE A 14 7.03 -0.71 2.69
CA ILE A 14 6.11 -1.85 2.47
C ILE A 14 6.76 -2.90 1.57
N GLY A 15 7.44 -2.50 0.49
CA GLY A 15 8.12 -3.44 -0.39
C GLY A 15 9.26 -4.19 0.29
N HIS A 16 10.02 -3.51 1.16
CA HIS A 16 11.06 -4.12 1.98
C HIS A 16 10.49 -5.22 2.90
N TYR A 17 9.43 -4.90 3.67
CA TYR A 17 8.82 -5.90 4.55
C TYR A 17 8.08 -7.02 3.79
N ALA A 18 7.49 -6.70 2.62
CA ALA A 18 6.91 -7.72 1.75
C ALA A 18 7.98 -8.72 1.25
N LEU A 19 9.16 -8.22 0.87
CA LEU A 19 10.29 -9.07 0.49
C LEU A 19 10.69 -10.00 1.64
N GLN A 20 10.88 -9.47 2.85
CA GLN A 20 11.22 -10.28 4.03
C GLN A 20 10.15 -11.35 4.33
N ALA A 21 8.87 -11.00 4.18
CA ALA A 21 7.78 -11.96 4.38
C ALA A 21 7.81 -13.09 3.33
N LEU A 22 8.08 -12.77 2.08
CA LEU A 22 8.23 -13.76 1.01
C LEU A 22 9.42 -14.69 1.25
N GLU A 23 10.55 -14.15 1.73
CA GLU A 23 11.74 -14.94 2.07
C GLU A 23 11.48 -15.92 3.23
N ALA A 24 10.66 -15.51 4.19
CA ALA A 24 10.29 -16.35 5.33
C ALA A 24 9.23 -17.41 4.99
N ALA A 25 8.51 -17.26 3.89
CA ALA A 25 7.43 -18.16 3.50
C ALA A 25 7.96 -19.31 2.62
N PRO A 26 7.86 -20.59 3.08
CA PRO A 26 8.50 -21.72 2.40
C PRO A 26 7.87 -22.07 1.04
N ASP A 27 6.66 -21.64 0.82
CA ASP A 27 5.85 -21.88 -0.40
C ASP A 27 5.99 -20.79 -1.46
N PHE A 28 6.76 -19.72 -1.16
CA PHE A 28 7.03 -18.65 -2.08
C PHE A 28 8.49 -18.64 -2.59
N GLU A 29 8.65 -18.03 -3.74
CA GLU A 29 9.95 -17.68 -4.33
C GLU A 29 9.87 -16.26 -4.88
N VAL A 30 10.88 -15.45 -4.62
CA VAL A 30 10.94 -14.07 -5.13
C VAL A 30 11.33 -14.10 -6.60
N ALA A 31 10.42 -13.73 -7.49
CA ALA A 31 10.67 -13.63 -8.94
C ALA A 31 11.51 -12.41 -9.30
N GLY A 32 11.40 -11.33 -8.52
CA GLY A 32 12.16 -10.11 -8.72
C GLY A 32 11.47 -8.89 -8.11
N ILE A 33 12.14 -7.75 -8.25
CA ILE A 33 11.72 -6.46 -7.70
C ILE A 33 11.56 -5.45 -8.82
N VAL A 34 10.39 -4.81 -8.90
CA VAL A 34 10.14 -3.74 -9.87
C VAL A 34 10.32 -2.38 -9.19
N ARG A 35 11.26 -1.59 -9.66
CA ARG A 35 11.54 -0.23 -9.15
C ARG A 35 11.56 0.77 -10.30
N ARG A 36 11.14 2.02 -10.01
CA ARG A 36 11.18 3.11 -10.99
C ARG A 36 12.54 3.29 -11.66
N ASN A 37 13.61 3.15 -10.88
CA ASN A 37 14.99 3.28 -11.36
C ASN A 37 15.63 1.93 -11.71
N GLY A 38 14.87 0.83 -11.64
CA GLY A 38 15.42 -0.52 -11.88
C GLY A 38 16.57 -0.83 -10.94
N ALA A 39 17.64 -1.40 -11.49
CA ALA A 39 18.86 -1.75 -10.75
C ALA A 39 19.73 -0.53 -10.37
N GLU A 40 19.45 0.65 -10.89
CA GLU A 40 20.22 1.85 -10.61
C GLU A 40 20.11 2.24 -9.13
N ASN A 41 21.25 2.42 -8.46
CA ASN A 41 21.33 2.70 -7.01
C ASN A 41 20.49 1.75 -6.16
N LYS A 42 20.50 0.44 -6.49
CA LYS A 42 19.79 -0.56 -5.71
C LYS A 42 20.46 -0.77 -4.35
N PRO A 43 19.66 -0.92 -3.26
CA PRO A 43 20.17 -1.32 -1.97
C PRO A 43 20.96 -2.63 -2.03
N GLU A 44 21.97 -2.77 -1.19
CA GLU A 44 22.84 -3.96 -1.13
C GLU A 44 22.03 -5.25 -0.89
N GLU A 45 21.01 -5.19 -0.08
CA GLU A 45 20.09 -6.30 0.22
C GLU A 45 19.38 -6.86 -1.02
N LEU A 46 19.27 -6.07 -2.10
CA LEU A 46 18.73 -6.52 -3.38
C LEU A 46 19.78 -7.12 -4.32
N ALA A 47 21.04 -7.25 -3.91
CA ALA A 47 22.12 -7.71 -4.78
C ALA A 47 21.83 -9.06 -5.46
N ARG A 48 21.14 -9.95 -4.73
CA ARG A 48 20.79 -11.32 -5.19
C ARG A 48 19.53 -11.43 -6.02
N TYR A 49 18.79 -10.32 -6.20
CA TYR A 49 17.51 -10.32 -6.92
C TYR A 49 17.61 -9.62 -8.26
N ASP A 50 16.81 -10.06 -9.21
CA ASP A 50 16.54 -9.32 -10.42
C ASP A 50 15.75 -8.06 -10.08
N VAL A 51 16.35 -6.90 -10.38
CA VAL A 51 15.74 -5.59 -10.13
C VAL A 51 15.55 -4.88 -11.45
N VAL A 52 14.32 -4.72 -11.85
CA VAL A 52 13.91 -4.24 -13.17
C VAL A 52 13.06 -2.98 -13.10
N LYS A 53 12.83 -2.33 -14.26
CA LYS A 53 11.93 -1.17 -14.36
C LYS A 53 10.50 -1.57 -14.68
N ASP A 54 10.31 -2.70 -15.35
CA ASP A 54 9.02 -3.20 -15.79
C ASP A 54 8.88 -4.68 -15.42
N ILE A 55 7.70 -5.08 -14.95
CA ILE A 55 7.43 -6.47 -14.56
C ILE A 55 7.56 -7.44 -15.75
N ARG A 56 7.40 -6.95 -16.98
CA ARG A 56 7.55 -7.74 -18.21
C ARG A 56 8.98 -8.24 -18.44
N GLU A 57 9.97 -7.66 -17.76
CA GLU A 57 11.36 -8.09 -17.78
C GLU A 57 11.60 -9.31 -16.88
N LEU A 58 10.65 -9.62 -15.96
CA LEU A 58 10.71 -10.80 -15.11
C LEU A 58 10.02 -12.00 -15.78
N GLN A 59 10.53 -13.20 -15.48
CA GLN A 59 9.99 -14.44 -16.05
C GLN A 59 9.18 -15.21 -15.00
N ASP A 60 8.13 -15.92 -15.45
CA ASP A 60 7.34 -16.85 -14.63
C ASP A 60 6.80 -16.22 -13.35
N VAL A 61 6.23 -15.03 -13.42
CA VAL A 61 5.63 -14.36 -12.27
C VAL A 61 4.19 -14.85 -12.11
N ASP A 62 3.88 -15.49 -10.98
CA ASP A 62 2.53 -15.94 -10.64
C ASP A 62 1.70 -14.82 -10.00
N VAL A 63 2.35 -13.97 -9.18
CA VAL A 63 1.68 -12.88 -8.44
C VAL A 63 2.59 -11.67 -8.24
N ALA A 64 2.00 -10.48 -8.31
CA ALA A 64 2.66 -9.20 -8.01
C ALA A 64 2.09 -8.58 -6.74
N ILE A 65 2.94 -8.27 -5.77
CA ILE A 65 2.60 -7.49 -4.58
C ILE A 65 2.83 -6.01 -4.89
N LEU A 66 1.75 -5.24 -4.92
CA LEU A 66 1.79 -3.82 -5.26
C LEU A 66 2.10 -2.97 -4.03
N ALA A 67 3.37 -2.74 -3.74
CA ALA A 67 3.87 -1.90 -2.66
C ALA A 67 4.10 -0.45 -3.15
N THR A 68 3.14 0.06 -3.92
CA THR A 68 3.18 1.40 -4.55
C THR A 68 2.24 2.37 -3.83
N PRO A 69 2.39 3.69 -4.02
CA PRO A 69 1.43 4.65 -3.48
C PRO A 69 0.01 4.32 -3.93
N THR A 70 -0.95 4.45 -3.00
CA THR A 70 -2.34 4.00 -3.20
C THR A 70 -2.98 4.53 -4.48
N ARG A 71 -2.69 5.78 -4.86
CA ARG A 71 -3.24 6.42 -6.07
C ARG A 71 -2.72 5.82 -7.39
N SER A 72 -1.64 5.06 -7.34
CA SER A 72 -1.06 4.39 -8.53
C SER A 72 -1.44 2.91 -8.64
N VAL A 73 -2.06 2.34 -7.59
CA VAL A 73 -2.44 0.92 -7.53
C VAL A 73 -3.31 0.53 -8.70
N GLU A 74 -4.37 1.28 -9.00
CA GLU A 74 -5.30 0.94 -10.07
C GLU A 74 -4.60 0.80 -11.44
N LYS A 75 -3.69 1.72 -11.74
CA LYS A 75 -2.93 1.71 -12.99
C LYS A 75 -2.07 0.45 -13.08
N TYR A 76 -1.21 0.22 -12.07
CA TYR A 76 -0.32 -0.94 -12.06
C TYR A 76 -1.08 -2.27 -12.06
N ALA A 77 -2.15 -2.36 -11.25
CA ALA A 77 -2.97 -3.58 -11.20
C ALA A 77 -3.58 -3.91 -12.57
N LYS A 78 -4.14 -2.93 -13.28
CA LYS A 78 -4.69 -3.14 -14.63
C LYS A 78 -3.67 -3.66 -15.63
N GLU A 79 -2.50 -3.03 -15.66
CA GLU A 79 -1.42 -3.40 -16.56
C GLU A 79 -0.92 -4.82 -16.28
N ILE A 80 -0.76 -5.19 -15.01
CA ILE A 80 -0.23 -6.48 -14.58
C ILE A 80 -1.26 -7.59 -14.76
N LEU A 81 -2.52 -7.35 -14.40
CA LEU A 81 -3.62 -8.30 -14.62
C LEU A 81 -3.80 -8.63 -16.11
N ALA A 82 -3.63 -7.65 -17.00
CA ALA A 82 -3.70 -7.87 -18.43
C ALA A 82 -2.60 -8.80 -18.97
N LEU A 83 -1.50 -8.96 -18.24
CA LEU A 83 -0.43 -9.92 -18.55
C LEU A 83 -0.74 -11.36 -18.03
N GLY A 84 -1.87 -11.56 -17.36
CA GLY A 84 -2.22 -12.83 -16.73
C GLY A 84 -1.57 -13.06 -15.37
N ILE A 85 -0.98 -12.03 -14.76
CA ILE A 85 -0.32 -12.09 -13.47
C ILE A 85 -1.31 -11.64 -12.38
N ASN A 86 -1.44 -12.43 -11.30
CA ASN A 86 -2.29 -12.07 -10.17
C ASN A 86 -1.72 -10.85 -9.42
N THR A 87 -2.57 -10.09 -8.74
CA THR A 87 -2.13 -8.93 -7.96
C THR A 87 -2.66 -8.96 -6.54
N VAL A 88 -1.85 -8.44 -5.61
CA VAL A 88 -2.23 -8.15 -4.22
C VAL A 88 -1.83 -6.72 -3.92
N ASP A 89 -2.75 -5.93 -3.35
CA ASP A 89 -2.48 -4.53 -3.01
C ASP A 89 -2.99 -4.15 -1.62
N SER A 90 -2.52 -3.02 -1.12
CA SER A 90 -2.96 -2.42 0.13
C SER A 90 -3.69 -1.09 -0.08
N PHE A 91 -4.51 -1.01 -1.12
CA PHE A 91 -5.30 0.19 -1.42
C PHE A 91 -6.17 0.60 -0.23
N ASP A 92 -6.10 1.87 0.19
CA ASP A 92 -6.65 2.35 1.45
C ASP A 92 -7.65 3.52 1.32
N ILE A 93 -8.05 3.89 0.11
CA ILE A 93 -9.10 4.91 -0.08
C ILE A 93 -10.47 4.23 0.05
N HIS A 94 -10.97 4.15 1.29
CA HIS A 94 -12.19 3.41 1.66
C HIS A 94 -13.38 3.69 0.75
N THR A 95 -13.64 4.96 0.43
CA THR A 95 -14.77 5.37 -0.42
C THR A 95 -14.65 4.89 -1.87
N GLN A 96 -13.47 4.49 -2.30
CA GLN A 96 -13.18 4.09 -3.68
C GLN A 96 -12.97 2.58 -3.86
N ILE A 97 -12.99 1.77 -2.81
CA ILE A 97 -12.74 0.32 -2.88
C ILE A 97 -13.71 -0.37 -3.84
N THR A 98 -15.01 -0.04 -3.75
CA THR A 98 -16.02 -0.66 -4.62
C THR A 98 -15.83 -0.29 -6.09
N SER A 99 -15.45 0.94 -6.39
CA SER A 99 -15.18 1.39 -7.75
C SER A 99 -13.89 0.76 -8.29
N LEU A 100 -12.84 0.68 -7.49
CA LEU A 100 -11.60 -0.02 -7.82
C LEU A 100 -11.88 -1.48 -8.17
N ARG A 101 -12.62 -2.20 -7.30
CA ARG A 101 -12.99 -3.60 -7.56
C ARG A 101 -13.65 -3.78 -8.92
N ARG A 102 -14.64 -2.94 -9.23
CA ARG A 102 -15.35 -3.00 -10.52
C ARG A 102 -14.43 -2.70 -11.70
N SER A 103 -13.51 -1.77 -11.52
CA SER A 103 -12.55 -1.37 -12.54
C SER A 103 -11.55 -2.48 -12.84
N LEU A 104 -11.03 -3.16 -11.80
CA LEU A 104 -10.06 -4.25 -11.94
C LEU A 104 -10.70 -5.55 -12.43
N ASP A 105 -11.98 -5.82 -12.13
CA ASP A 105 -12.70 -7.02 -12.54
C ASP A 105 -12.61 -7.28 -14.06
N LYS A 106 -12.69 -6.21 -14.86
CA LYS A 106 -12.56 -6.31 -16.32
C LYS A 106 -11.17 -6.77 -16.74
N SER A 107 -10.13 -6.19 -16.16
CA SER A 107 -8.74 -6.54 -16.47
C SER A 107 -8.38 -7.94 -15.98
N ALA A 108 -8.85 -8.30 -14.78
CA ALA A 108 -8.66 -9.62 -14.20
C ALA A 108 -9.30 -10.71 -15.05
N LYS A 109 -10.55 -10.51 -15.50
CA LYS A 109 -11.24 -11.45 -16.40
C LYS A 109 -10.55 -11.57 -17.76
N ALA A 110 -10.12 -10.47 -18.35
CA ALA A 110 -9.43 -10.47 -19.63
C ALA A 110 -8.08 -11.20 -19.55
N GLY A 111 -7.31 -11.00 -18.47
CA GLY A 111 -6.04 -11.66 -18.25
C GLY A 111 -6.16 -13.07 -17.63
N LYS A 112 -7.38 -13.52 -17.27
CA LYS A 112 -7.62 -14.77 -16.52
C LYS A 112 -6.82 -14.80 -15.20
N ALA A 113 -6.72 -13.65 -14.53
CA ALA A 113 -5.99 -13.43 -13.30
C ALA A 113 -6.94 -13.03 -12.16
N VAL A 114 -6.42 -13.03 -10.94
CA VAL A 114 -7.12 -12.65 -9.72
C VAL A 114 -6.47 -11.42 -9.13
N SER A 115 -7.28 -10.47 -8.64
CA SER A 115 -6.80 -9.33 -7.86
C SER A 115 -7.35 -9.41 -6.44
N VAL A 116 -6.45 -9.44 -5.46
CA VAL A 116 -6.77 -9.28 -4.04
C VAL A 116 -6.53 -7.83 -3.67
N ILE A 117 -7.59 -7.09 -3.47
CA ILE A 117 -7.53 -5.64 -3.20
C ILE A 117 -7.61 -5.35 -1.71
N SER A 118 -7.02 -4.23 -1.28
CA SER A 118 -7.15 -3.73 0.09
C SER A 118 -6.69 -4.75 1.15
N ALA A 119 -5.63 -5.49 0.87
CA ALA A 119 -5.06 -6.52 1.74
C ALA A 119 -3.94 -5.96 2.65
N GLY A 120 -4.08 -4.71 3.09
CA GLY A 120 -3.17 -4.05 4.02
C GLY A 120 -3.56 -4.27 5.49
N TRP A 121 -3.46 -3.19 6.27
CA TRP A 121 -3.87 -3.17 7.67
C TRP A 121 -5.35 -2.76 7.83
N ASP A 122 -5.70 -1.55 7.42
CA ASP A 122 -7.07 -1.02 7.43
C ASP A 122 -7.30 -0.15 6.16
N PRO A 123 -7.99 -0.70 5.18
CA PRO A 123 -8.66 -2.02 5.12
C PRO A 123 -7.66 -3.18 4.98
N GLY A 124 -8.00 -4.31 5.57
CA GLY A 124 -7.19 -5.52 5.54
C GLY A 124 -7.31 -6.35 6.82
N SER A 125 -6.19 -6.69 7.45
CA SER A 125 -6.15 -7.57 8.62
C SER A 125 -6.92 -7.02 9.82
N ASP A 126 -6.86 -5.72 10.09
CA ASP A 126 -7.65 -5.10 11.17
C ASP A 126 -9.15 -5.19 10.89
N SER A 127 -9.58 -5.03 9.65
CA SER A 127 -10.98 -5.18 9.26
C SER A 127 -11.49 -6.59 9.50
N VAL A 128 -10.68 -7.61 9.22
CA VAL A 128 -11.01 -9.03 9.49
C VAL A 128 -11.13 -9.27 10.99
N VAL A 129 -10.17 -8.80 11.78
CA VAL A 129 -10.19 -8.93 13.25
C VAL A 129 -11.44 -8.26 13.83
N ARG A 130 -11.78 -7.05 13.38
CA ARG A 130 -13.00 -6.35 13.83
C ARG A 130 -14.27 -7.12 13.49
N ALA A 131 -14.36 -7.69 12.30
CA ALA A 131 -15.50 -8.51 11.89
C ALA A 131 -15.65 -9.76 12.76
N MET A 132 -14.55 -10.43 13.09
CA MET A 132 -14.53 -11.58 14.00
C MET A 132 -14.98 -11.19 15.43
N LEU A 133 -14.46 -10.09 15.97
CA LEU A 133 -14.84 -9.58 17.27
C LEU A 133 -16.34 -9.21 17.33
N GLN A 134 -16.87 -8.63 16.27
CA GLN A 134 -18.29 -8.32 16.16
C GLN A 134 -19.15 -9.58 16.11
N ALA A 135 -18.70 -10.65 15.47
CA ALA A 135 -19.38 -11.94 15.46
C ALA A 135 -19.41 -12.60 16.86
N ILE A 136 -18.30 -12.49 17.62
CA ILE A 136 -18.17 -13.05 18.97
C ILE A 136 -18.99 -12.22 19.99
N ALA A 137 -18.96 -10.89 19.87
CA ALA A 137 -19.60 -9.97 20.79
C ALA A 137 -20.45 -8.92 20.02
N PRO A 138 -21.62 -9.31 19.45
CA PRO A 138 -22.39 -8.45 18.54
C PRO A 138 -22.93 -7.16 19.19
N LYS A 139 -23.00 -7.10 20.51
CA LYS A 139 -23.39 -5.89 21.28
C LYS A 139 -22.18 -5.18 21.88
N GLY A 140 -20.98 -5.66 21.61
CA GLY A 140 -19.73 -5.08 22.08
C GLY A 140 -19.35 -3.83 21.31
N ILE A 141 -18.44 -3.04 21.89
CA ILE A 141 -17.81 -1.90 21.25
C ILE A 141 -16.34 -2.25 21.02
N THR A 142 -15.87 -2.05 19.79
CA THR A 142 -14.45 -2.24 19.47
C THR A 142 -13.71 -0.91 19.59
N TYR A 143 -12.64 -0.90 20.38
CA TYR A 143 -11.72 0.21 20.47
C TYR A 143 -10.41 -0.16 19.76
N THR A 144 -9.98 0.69 18.84
CA THR A 144 -8.65 0.60 18.24
C THR A 144 -7.78 1.72 18.79
N ASN A 145 -6.75 1.36 19.54
CA ASN A 145 -5.77 2.31 20.03
C ASN A 145 -4.58 2.37 19.05
N PHE A 146 -4.44 3.51 18.38
CA PHE A 146 -3.26 3.79 17.60
C PHE A 146 -2.14 4.27 18.52
N GLY A 147 -0.95 3.70 18.37
CA GLY A 147 0.25 4.21 19.03
C GLY A 147 0.61 5.63 18.54
N PRO A 148 1.40 6.38 19.33
CA PRO A 148 1.93 7.65 18.87
C PRO A 148 2.87 7.44 17.68
N GLY A 149 2.80 8.29 16.67
CA GLY A 149 3.70 8.18 15.54
C GLY A 149 3.24 8.92 14.28
N MET A 150 4.07 8.85 13.28
CA MET A 150 3.81 9.47 11.98
C MET A 150 2.70 8.73 11.24
N SER A 151 1.71 9.47 10.78
CA SER A 151 0.66 8.97 9.89
C SER A 151 1.08 9.13 8.44
N MET A 152 1.45 8.05 7.77
CA MET A 152 1.94 8.08 6.38
C MET A 152 0.89 8.62 5.40
N GLY A 153 -0.32 8.08 5.41
CA GLY A 153 -1.39 8.49 4.51
C GLY A 153 -1.74 9.97 4.64
N HIS A 154 -1.86 10.46 5.87
CA HIS A 154 -2.15 11.88 6.13
C HIS A 154 -0.96 12.79 5.77
N THR A 155 0.27 12.34 6.01
CA THR A 155 1.47 13.07 5.58
C THR A 155 1.49 13.23 4.05
N VAL A 156 1.19 12.17 3.31
CA VAL A 156 1.11 12.22 1.84
C VAL A 156 -0.03 13.13 1.38
N ALA A 157 -1.19 13.06 2.02
CA ALA A 157 -2.33 13.92 1.69
C ALA A 157 -2.01 15.41 1.88
N VAL A 158 -1.34 15.77 2.99
CA VAL A 158 -0.93 17.16 3.24
C VAL A 158 0.13 17.61 2.24
N LYS A 159 1.10 16.77 1.90
CA LYS A 159 2.11 17.08 0.86
C LYS A 159 1.53 17.32 -0.52
N ALA A 160 0.35 16.76 -0.81
CA ALA A 160 -0.32 16.95 -2.09
C ALA A 160 -1.06 18.30 -2.22
N VAL A 161 -1.15 19.07 -1.13
CA VAL A 161 -1.76 20.41 -1.14
C VAL A 161 -0.83 21.38 -1.85
N GLU A 162 -1.39 22.19 -2.75
CA GLU A 162 -0.63 23.21 -3.47
C GLU A 162 0.03 24.19 -2.48
N GLY A 163 1.26 24.59 -2.76
CA GLY A 163 2.05 25.47 -1.88
C GLY A 163 2.76 24.76 -0.72
N VAL A 164 2.50 23.48 -0.47
CA VAL A 164 3.24 22.71 0.54
C VAL A 164 4.54 22.18 -0.06
N LYS A 165 5.66 22.47 0.58
CA LYS A 165 6.99 21.96 0.23
C LYS A 165 7.27 20.64 0.95
N ALA A 166 7.04 20.61 2.28
CA ALA A 166 7.16 19.41 3.09
C ALA A 166 6.06 19.37 4.16
N ALA A 167 5.72 18.18 4.61
CA ALA A 167 4.75 17.97 5.68
C ALA A 167 5.05 16.73 6.50
N LEU A 168 4.60 16.76 7.75
CA LEU A 168 4.62 15.64 8.67
C LEU A 168 3.30 15.63 9.46
N SER A 169 2.55 14.55 9.44
CA SER A 169 1.36 14.36 10.25
C SER A 169 1.63 13.33 11.35
N MET A 170 1.46 13.74 12.60
CA MET A 170 1.63 12.91 13.79
C MET A 170 0.29 12.53 14.38
N THR A 171 0.12 11.25 14.70
CA THR A 171 -1.02 10.75 15.48
C THR A 171 -0.65 10.80 16.97
N ILE A 172 -1.48 11.44 17.79
CA ILE A 172 -1.29 11.59 19.22
C ILE A 172 -2.52 10.99 19.93
N PRO A 173 -2.43 9.76 20.46
CA PRO A 173 -3.50 9.13 21.21
C PRO A 173 -3.86 9.94 22.44
N THR A 174 -5.16 10.03 22.77
CA THR A 174 -5.66 10.73 23.96
C THR A 174 -6.19 9.78 25.03
N GLY A 175 -6.04 8.46 24.83
CA GLY A 175 -6.39 7.43 25.81
C GLY A 175 -7.86 7.00 25.82
N THR A 176 -8.71 7.54 24.98
CA THR A 176 -10.17 7.27 24.96
C THR A 176 -10.66 6.70 23.61
N GLY A 177 -9.79 6.07 22.84
CA GLY A 177 -10.09 5.70 21.45
C GLY A 177 -10.09 6.90 20.48
N ILE A 178 -9.90 8.11 21.02
CA ILE A 178 -9.77 9.35 20.25
C ILE A 178 -8.29 9.69 20.10
N HIS A 179 -7.92 10.30 19.00
CA HIS A 179 -6.58 10.81 18.79
C HIS A 179 -6.62 12.23 18.25
N ARG A 180 -5.61 13.00 18.57
CA ARG A 180 -5.33 14.30 17.97
C ARG A 180 -4.34 14.11 16.84
N ARG A 181 -4.39 15.03 15.89
CA ARG A 181 -3.44 15.08 14.79
C ARG A 181 -2.65 16.38 14.85
N MET A 182 -1.34 16.24 14.98
CA MET A 182 -0.41 17.39 14.86
C MET A 182 0.17 17.37 13.44
N VAL A 183 -0.01 18.44 12.71
CA VAL A 183 0.48 18.55 11.34
C VAL A 183 1.50 19.68 11.26
N TYR A 184 2.70 19.34 10.86
CA TYR A 184 3.78 20.28 10.57
C TYR A 184 3.87 20.48 9.07
N ILE A 185 3.97 21.72 8.62
CA ILE A 185 3.99 22.08 7.20
C ILE A 185 5.15 23.05 6.95
N GLU A 186 5.96 22.77 5.94
CA GLU A 186 6.86 23.71 5.32
C GLU A 186 6.22 24.21 4.03
N VAL A 187 6.05 25.50 3.88
CA VAL A 187 5.47 26.12 2.67
C VAL A 187 6.56 26.46 1.66
N LYS A 188 6.20 26.45 0.39
CA LYS A 188 7.08 26.91 -0.68
C LYS A 188 7.29 28.42 -0.57
N GLU A 189 8.45 28.90 -1.04
CA GLU A 189 8.76 30.32 -1.10
C GLU A 189 7.70 31.06 -1.92
N GLY A 190 7.22 32.20 -1.43
CA GLY A 190 6.13 32.96 -2.04
C GLY A 190 4.71 32.43 -1.75
N SER A 191 4.57 31.30 -1.05
CA SER A 191 3.28 30.80 -0.60
C SER A 191 2.95 31.33 0.80
N VAL A 192 1.66 31.68 1.03
CA VAL A 192 1.18 32.17 2.33
C VAL A 192 0.34 31.08 3.01
N SER A 193 0.66 30.76 4.26
CA SER A 193 -0.15 29.88 5.08
C SER A 193 -1.29 30.67 5.74
N TYR A 194 -2.48 30.63 5.17
CA TYR A 194 -3.68 30.98 5.91
C TYR A 194 -4.22 29.73 6.60
N THR A 195 -4.35 29.80 7.93
CA THR A 195 -4.77 28.69 8.81
C THR A 195 -6.23 28.27 8.65
N HIS A 196 -6.63 27.87 7.45
CA HIS A 196 -7.95 27.32 7.18
C HIS A 196 -7.87 26.01 6.42
N LEU A 197 -6.96 25.12 6.80
CA LEU A 197 -7.03 23.71 6.45
C LEU A 197 -8.12 23.06 7.31
N ARG A 198 -9.38 23.14 6.89
CA ARG A 198 -10.41 22.22 7.38
C ARG A 198 -10.11 20.85 6.77
N ALA A 199 -9.60 19.94 7.60
CA ALA A 199 -9.60 18.53 7.29
C ALA A 199 -11.06 18.05 7.32
N HIS A 200 -11.55 17.62 6.17
CA HIS A 200 -12.78 16.86 6.05
C HIS A 200 -12.50 15.39 6.29
#